data_473f0695116bc5612d154a600269d5b5
#
_entry.id   473f0695116bc5612d154a600269d5b5
#
_cell.length_a   1.000
_cell.length_b   1.000
_cell.length_c   1.000
_cell.angle_alpha   90.00
_cell.angle_beta   90.00
_cell.angle_gamma   90.00
#
_symmetry.space_group_name_H-M   'P 1'
#
loop_
_entity.id
_entity.type
_entity.pdbx_description
1 polymer ?
#
loop_
_entity_poly.entity_id
_entity_poly.type
_entity_poly.pdbx_seq_one_letter_code
_entity_poly.pdbx_strand_id
1 'polypeptide(L)'
;MQSEALLTAIGNLIDNAMDAVKKVPPTQRKIAIFFTDIGNDIIFEIDDSGAGVPPQYMNRIFEQGFTSKEGEHGGFGLSLTKQLVERLDGELYLEEGDLGGASFVLSMPKEVDERRKQDA
;
A
#
# COMPACT_ATOMS: atom_id res chain seq x y z
N MET A 1 -12.11 15.11 4.17
CA MET A 1 -11.10 14.08 3.89
C MET A 1 -9.83 14.73 3.36
N GLN A 2 -8.69 14.22 3.72
CA GLN A 2 -7.42 14.75 3.24
C GLN A 2 -7.04 14.06 1.94
N SER A 3 -7.57 14.55 0.85
CA SER A 3 -7.40 13.92 -0.46
C SER A 3 -5.94 13.83 -0.88
N GLU A 4 -5.13 14.83 -0.53
CA GLU A 4 -3.71 14.83 -0.91
C GLU A 4 -2.95 13.68 -0.24
N ALA A 5 -3.22 13.44 1.04
CA ALA A 5 -2.55 12.34 1.73
C ALA A 5 -2.96 11.00 1.16
N LEU A 6 -4.24 10.84 0.83
CA LEU A 6 -4.73 9.61 0.22
C LEU A 6 -4.09 9.39 -1.15
N LEU A 7 -4.04 10.43 -1.97
CA LEU A 7 -3.41 10.32 -3.29
C LEU A 7 -1.94 10.01 -3.19
N THR A 8 -1.24 10.58 -2.21
CA THR A 8 0.16 10.27 -1.97
C THR A 8 0.34 8.80 -1.61
N ALA A 9 -0.50 8.28 -0.71
CA ALA A 9 -0.41 6.89 -0.31
C ALA A 9 -0.65 5.96 -1.50
N ILE A 10 -1.70 6.22 -2.27
CA ILE A 10 -2.02 5.40 -3.45
C ILE A 10 -0.88 5.48 -4.47
N GLY A 11 -0.35 6.67 -4.72
CA GLY A 11 0.77 6.85 -5.65
C GLY A 11 1.99 6.06 -5.23
N ASN A 12 2.30 6.06 -3.94
CA ASN A 12 3.44 5.29 -3.43
C ASN A 12 3.24 3.78 -3.62
N LEU A 13 2.01 3.30 -3.42
CA LEU A 13 1.72 1.88 -3.62
C LEU A 13 1.82 1.49 -5.10
N ILE A 14 1.37 2.37 -5.98
CA ILE A 14 1.49 2.15 -7.42
C ILE A 14 2.96 2.13 -7.83
N ASP A 15 3.75 3.07 -7.34
CA ASP A 15 5.19 3.12 -7.63
C ASP A 15 5.90 1.85 -7.18
N ASN A 16 5.55 1.34 -6.01
CA ASN A 16 6.11 0.08 -5.53
C ASN A 16 5.77 -1.08 -6.46
N ALA A 17 4.53 -1.15 -6.92
CA ALA A 17 4.12 -2.21 -7.82
C ALA A 17 4.85 -2.10 -9.15
N MET A 18 5.00 -0.88 -9.67
CA MET A 18 5.74 -0.64 -10.91
C MET A 18 7.20 -1.09 -10.77
N ASP A 19 7.83 -0.76 -9.66
CA ASP A 19 9.21 -1.19 -9.41
C ASP A 19 9.32 -2.71 -9.31
N ALA A 20 8.36 -3.35 -8.66
CA ALA A 20 8.37 -4.79 -8.50
C ALA A 20 8.28 -5.51 -9.84
N VAL A 21 7.40 -5.06 -10.74
CA VAL A 21 7.24 -5.75 -12.02
C VAL A 21 8.39 -5.49 -13.00
N LYS A 22 9.17 -4.44 -12.79
CA LYS A 22 10.35 -4.22 -13.61
C LYS A 22 11.37 -5.34 -13.50
N LYS A 23 11.30 -6.11 -12.43
CA LYS A 23 12.25 -7.20 -12.15
C LYS A 23 11.88 -8.53 -12.77
N VAL A 24 10.71 -8.61 -13.36
CA VAL A 24 10.30 -9.81 -14.09
C VAL A 24 10.25 -9.50 -15.59
N PRO A 25 10.31 -10.54 -16.45
CA PRO A 25 10.29 -10.32 -17.90
C PRO A 25 9.05 -9.54 -18.33
N PRO A 26 9.17 -8.68 -19.36
CA PRO A 26 8.04 -7.84 -19.78
C PRO A 26 6.74 -8.59 -20.07
N THR A 27 6.84 -9.80 -20.57
CA THR A 27 5.66 -10.60 -20.88
C THR A 27 4.94 -11.11 -19.65
N GLN A 28 5.57 -11.02 -18.48
CA GLN A 28 5.02 -11.50 -17.22
C GLN A 28 4.60 -10.37 -16.29
N ARG A 29 4.72 -9.13 -16.73
CA ARG A 29 4.41 -7.97 -15.91
C ARG A 29 2.91 -7.71 -15.88
N LYS A 30 2.33 -7.77 -14.69
CA LYS A 30 0.91 -7.48 -14.49
C LYS A 30 0.73 -6.70 -13.21
N ILE A 31 -0.17 -5.75 -13.26
CA ILE A 31 -0.63 -5.02 -12.08
C ILE A 31 -2.15 -4.97 -12.15
N ALA A 32 -2.80 -5.35 -11.07
CA ALA A 32 -4.25 -5.27 -10.96
C ALA A 32 -4.61 -4.32 -9.82
N ILE A 33 -5.56 -3.45 -10.08
CA ILE A 33 -6.01 -2.47 -9.09
C ILE A 33 -7.50 -2.68 -8.87
N PHE A 34 -7.90 -2.76 -7.61
CA PHE A 34 -9.29 -2.94 -7.23
C PHE A 34 -9.70 -1.81 -6.29
N PHE A 35 -10.84 -1.22 -6.57
CA PHE A 35 -11.50 -0.28 -5.68
C PHE A 35 -12.82 -0.87 -5.26
N THR A 36 -13.07 -0.91 -3.97
CA THR A 36 -14.32 -1.44 -3.44
C THR A 36 -14.85 -0.47 -2.39
N ASP A 37 -16.14 -0.22 -2.49
CA ASP A 37 -16.85 0.66 -1.57
C ASP A 37 -17.73 -0.24 -0.70
N ILE A 38 -17.35 -0.42 0.57
CA ILE A 38 -18.06 -1.31 1.48
C ILE A 38 -18.45 -0.53 2.72
N GLY A 39 -19.76 -0.32 2.91
CA GLY A 39 -20.26 0.39 4.07
C GLY A 39 -19.67 1.80 4.16
N ASN A 40 -18.96 2.08 5.24
CA ASN A 40 -18.35 3.38 5.45
C ASN A 40 -16.89 3.43 5.02
N ASP A 41 -16.39 2.35 4.43
CA ASP A 41 -14.97 2.25 4.08
C ASP A 41 -14.77 2.16 2.59
N ILE A 42 -13.63 2.65 2.14
CA ILE A 42 -13.12 2.45 0.79
C ILE A 42 -11.93 1.50 0.92
N ILE A 43 -11.93 0.46 0.10
CA ILE A 43 -10.83 -0.49 0.04
C ILE A 43 -10.14 -0.31 -1.30
N PHE A 44 -8.85 -0.07 -1.25
CA PHE A 44 -7.98 -0.03 -2.43
C PHE A 44 -7.00 -1.18 -2.33
N GLU A 45 -6.96 -2.01 -3.36
CA GLU A 45 -6.01 -3.12 -3.41
C GLU A 45 -5.20 -3.02 -4.67
N ILE A 46 -3.90 -3.24 -4.57
CA ILE A 46 -3.02 -3.31 -5.72
C ILE A 46 -2.18 -4.58 -5.63
N ASP A 47 -2.33 -5.42 -6.65
CA ASP A 47 -1.60 -6.67 -6.79
C ASP A 47 -0.58 -6.55 -7.90
N ASP A 48 0.60 -7.11 -7.71
CA ASP A 48 1.62 -7.13 -8.74
C ASP A 48 2.11 -8.55 -8.99
N SER A 49 2.75 -8.74 -10.14
CA SER A 49 3.32 -10.01 -10.54
C SER A 49 4.83 -10.07 -10.31
N GLY A 50 5.35 -9.20 -9.45
CA GLY A 50 6.75 -9.20 -9.10
C GLY A 50 7.15 -10.40 -8.26
N ALA A 51 8.34 -10.35 -7.68
CA ALA A 51 8.86 -11.45 -6.89
C ALA A 51 8.16 -11.62 -5.53
N GLY A 52 7.35 -10.64 -5.13
CA GLY A 52 6.73 -10.66 -3.81
C GLY A 52 7.71 -10.26 -2.72
N VAL A 53 7.25 -10.36 -1.49
CA VAL A 53 8.06 -10.06 -0.33
C VAL A 53 8.45 -11.37 0.33
N PRO A 54 9.77 -11.63 0.52
CA PRO A 54 10.19 -12.85 1.21
C PRO A 54 9.55 -12.94 2.60
N PRO A 55 9.13 -14.12 3.04
CA PRO A 55 8.47 -14.27 4.33
C PRO A 55 9.24 -13.66 5.50
N GLN A 56 10.57 -13.73 5.48
CA GLN A 56 11.38 -13.18 6.55
C GLN A 56 11.29 -11.66 6.66
N TYR A 57 10.82 -10.97 5.62
CA TYR A 57 10.72 -9.52 5.61
C TYR A 57 9.29 -9.02 5.80
N MET A 58 8.29 -9.89 5.76
CA MET A 58 6.89 -9.45 5.76
C MET A 58 6.52 -8.62 6.98
N ASN A 59 7.13 -8.88 8.13
CA ASN A 59 6.86 -8.10 9.33
C ASN A 59 7.71 -6.84 9.43
N ARG A 60 8.63 -6.63 8.49
CA ARG A 60 9.59 -5.53 8.57
C ARG A 60 9.44 -4.49 7.48
N ILE A 61 8.66 -4.76 6.46
CA ILE A 61 8.62 -3.88 5.28
C ILE A 61 8.09 -2.48 5.57
N PHE A 62 7.36 -2.31 6.68
CA PHE A 62 6.84 -1.01 7.08
C PHE A 62 7.74 -0.31 8.09
N GLU A 63 8.85 -0.92 8.48
CA GLU A 63 9.79 -0.27 9.40
C GLU A 63 10.53 0.85 8.69
N GLN A 64 10.73 1.95 9.40
CA GLN A 64 11.46 3.08 8.86
C GLN A 64 12.88 2.66 8.50
N GLY A 65 13.29 3.00 7.28
CA GLY A 65 14.64 2.71 6.82
C GLY A 65 14.83 1.31 6.29
N PHE A 66 13.83 0.43 6.41
CA PHE A 66 13.98 -0.92 5.88
C PHE A 66 14.02 -0.91 4.36
N THR A 67 14.97 -1.63 3.79
CA THR A 67 15.00 -1.92 2.37
C THR A 67 15.61 -3.29 2.18
N SER A 68 15.01 -4.10 1.31
CA SER A 68 15.55 -5.40 0.94
C SER A 68 16.47 -5.31 -0.27
N LYS A 69 16.71 -4.10 -0.78
CA LYS A 69 17.37 -3.92 -2.07
C LYS A 69 18.52 -2.95 -1.98
N GLU A 70 19.35 -3.06 -1.05
CA GLU A 70 20.64 -2.36 -1.02
C GLU A 70 20.60 -0.94 -1.61
N GLY A 71 19.97 -0.01 -0.90
CA GLY A 71 19.97 1.38 -1.30
C GLY A 71 18.87 1.79 -2.23
N GLU A 72 18.05 0.89 -2.71
CA GLU A 72 16.86 1.27 -3.47
C GLU A 72 15.74 1.68 -2.53
N HIS A 73 14.85 2.50 -3.06
CA HIS A 73 13.91 3.25 -2.25
C HIS A 73 12.60 2.54 -1.97
N GLY A 74 12.61 1.30 -1.61
CA GLY A 74 11.37 0.60 -1.28
C GLY A 74 10.92 0.83 0.14
N GLY A 75 11.84 0.72 1.12
CA GLY A 75 11.47 0.72 2.52
C GLY A 75 10.93 2.04 3.05
N PHE A 76 11.56 3.15 2.66
CA PHE A 76 11.14 4.46 3.15
C PHE A 76 9.73 4.83 2.70
N GLY A 77 9.41 4.52 1.45
CA GLY A 77 8.07 4.80 0.93
C GLY A 77 7.00 4.06 1.70
N LEU A 78 7.24 2.82 2.05
CA LEU A 78 6.26 2.01 2.76
C LEU A 78 6.05 2.47 4.19
N SER A 79 7.10 2.86 4.89
CA SER A 79 6.99 3.40 6.24
C SER A 79 6.16 4.68 6.26
N LEU A 80 6.48 5.62 5.38
CA LEU A 80 5.75 6.88 5.31
C LEU A 80 4.31 6.65 4.85
N THR A 81 4.11 5.74 3.90
CA THR A 81 2.78 5.41 3.43
C THR A 81 1.91 4.88 4.55
N LYS A 82 2.46 3.98 5.36
CA LYS A 82 1.71 3.44 6.49
C LYS A 82 1.37 4.54 7.50
N GLN A 83 2.31 5.44 7.78
CA GLN A 83 2.04 6.56 8.68
C GLN A 83 0.94 7.48 8.15
N LEU A 84 0.97 7.79 6.86
CA LEU A 84 -0.07 8.60 6.24
C LEU A 84 -1.44 7.94 6.37
N VAL A 85 -1.51 6.66 6.08
CA VAL A 85 -2.75 5.91 6.15
C VAL A 85 -3.30 5.89 7.58
N GLU A 86 -2.42 5.67 8.55
CA GLU A 86 -2.83 5.64 9.96
C GLU A 86 -3.32 6.99 10.45
N ARG A 87 -2.74 8.07 9.96
CA ARG A 87 -3.23 9.42 10.29
C ARG A 87 -4.64 9.67 9.77
N LEU A 88 -5.03 8.97 8.73
CA LEU A 88 -6.35 9.09 8.14
C LEU A 88 -7.32 8.07 8.73
N ASP A 89 -6.95 7.43 9.83
CA ASP A 89 -7.72 6.39 10.51
C ASP A 89 -7.91 5.16 9.62
N GLY A 90 -6.99 4.95 8.70
CA GLY A 90 -7.01 3.79 7.82
C GLY A 90 -6.03 2.72 8.25
N GLU A 91 -5.97 1.68 7.46
CA GLU A 91 -5.07 0.55 7.68
C GLU A 91 -4.42 0.16 6.37
N LEU A 92 -3.19 -0.33 6.45
CA LEU A 92 -2.43 -0.80 5.31
C LEU A 92 -1.87 -2.18 5.61
N TYR A 93 -2.16 -3.14 4.74
CA TYR A 93 -1.74 -4.53 4.91
C TYR A 93 -0.96 -5.01 3.71
N LEU A 94 -0.11 -6.00 3.96
CA LEU A 94 0.49 -6.81 2.90
C LEU A 94 -0.11 -8.20 2.97
N GLU A 95 -0.55 -8.70 1.83
CA GLU A 95 -1.08 -10.05 1.70
C GLU A 95 -0.39 -10.75 0.53
N GLU A 96 -0.58 -12.06 0.42
CA GLU A 96 -0.14 -12.78 -0.76
C GLU A 96 -1.09 -12.47 -1.90
N GLY A 97 -0.53 -12.09 -3.05
CA GLY A 97 -1.34 -11.71 -4.19
C GLY A 97 -1.60 -12.87 -5.14
N ASP A 98 -2.70 -12.78 -5.84
CA ASP A 98 -3.08 -13.80 -6.82
C ASP A 98 -2.21 -13.78 -8.08
N LEU A 99 -1.45 -12.71 -8.29
CA LEU A 99 -0.57 -12.59 -9.46
C LEU A 99 0.84 -13.10 -9.20
N GLY A 100 1.09 -13.68 -8.03
CA GLY A 100 2.38 -14.25 -7.69
C GLY A 100 3.32 -13.33 -6.95
N GLY A 101 3.00 -12.06 -6.87
CA GLY A 101 3.80 -11.07 -6.15
C GLY A 101 3.10 -10.59 -4.90
N ALA A 102 3.24 -9.31 -4.60
CA ALA A 102 2.66 -8.72 -3.41
C ALA A 102 1.25 -8.19 -3.67
N SER A 103 0.43 -8.17 -2.63
CA SER A 103 -0.86 -7.51 -2.63
C SER A 103 -0.87 -6.53 -1.48
N PHE A 104 -0.97 -5.23 -1.78
CA PHE A 104 -1.12 -4.21 -0.76
C PHE A 104 -2.58 -3.78 -0.70
N VAL A 105 -3.12 -3.80 0.50
CA VAL A 105 -4.53 -3.47 0.72
C VAL A 105 -4.60 -2.26 1.65
N LEU A 106 -5.26 -1.23 1.18
CA LEU A 106 -5.46 0.02 1.91
C LEU A 106 -6.94 0.15 2.23
N SER A 107 -7.26 0.26 3.50
CA SER A 107 -8.63 0.45 3.96
C SER A 107 -8.74 1.83 4.61
N MET A 108 -9.71 2.62 4.19
CA MET A 108 -9.88 3.99 4.64
C MET A 108 -11.35 4.29 4.93
N PRO A 109 -11.66 5.04 6.00
CA PRO A 109 -13.02 5.54 6.16
C PRO A 109 -13.33 6.55 5.05
N LYS A 110 -14.55 6.50 4.52
CA LYS A 110 -14.97 7.40 3.43
C LYS A 110 -14.91 8.85 3.84
N GLU A 111 -15.29 9.13 5.08
CA GLU A 111 -15.32 10.48 5.59
C GLU A 111 -14.73 10.53 6.98
N VAL A 112 -14.02 11.62 7.24
CA VAL A 112 -13.66 11.94 8.61
C VAL A 112 -14.88 12.60 9.21
N ASP A 113 -15.47 11.99 10.23
CA ASP A 113 -16.64 12.54 10.89
C ASP A 113 -16.20 13.68 11.81
N GLU A 114 -16.35 14.90 11.33
CA GLU A 114 -15.95 16.08 12.07
C GLU A 114 -16.67 16.20 13.42
N ARG A 115 -17.92 15.80 13.46
CA ARG A 115 -18.68 15.85 14.71
C ARG A 115 -18.14 14.85 15.70
N ARG A 116 -17.77 13.66 15.23
CA ARG A 116 -17.20 12.64 16.10
C ARG A 116 -15.88 13.11 16.69
N LYS A 117 -15.07 13.80 15.90
CA LYS A 117 -13.81 14.37 16.37
C LYS A 117 -14.02 15.47 17.40
N GLN A 118 -15.06 16.28 17.21
CA GLN A 118 -15.38 17.35 18.13
C GLN A 118 -15.93 16.82 19.45
N ASP A 119 -16.66 15.73 19.39
CA ASP A 119 -17.28 15.12 20.56
C ASP A 119 -16.29 14.29 21.37
N ALA A 120 -15.20 13.94 20.78
CA ALA A 120 -14.15 13.19 21.47
C ALA A 120 -13.23 14.09 22.32
#